data_3a0ca07ed4945f78d89c8e2005a94eb9
#
_entry.id   3a0ca07ed4945f78d89c8e2005a94eb9
#
_cell.length_a   1.000
_cell.length_b   1.000
_cell.length_c   1.000
_cell.angle_alpha   90.00
_cell.angle_beta   90.00
_cell.angle_gamma   90.00
#
_symmetry.space_group_name_H-M   'P 1'
#
loop_
_entity.id
_entity.type
_entity.pdbx_description
1 polymer ?
#
loop_
_entity_poly.entity_id
_entity_poly.type
_entity_poly.pdbx_seq_one_letter_code
_entity_poly.pdbx_strand_id
1 'polypeptide(L)'
;MWVGILSAPTAWAAQHVFNVGVTTAQCSPGGRGWRVPADSWVAIATVVAAVLAIGGLAASVLTLRAVRGASDEAPPPEGRIYFLAICGIVITPIFLAIILMGGIATQLLTNCQQ
;
A
#
# COMPACT_ATOMS: atom_id res chain seq x y z
N MET A 1 2.03 15.15 -6.43
CA MET A 1 0.74 15.38 -5.76
C MET A 1 -0.12 14.12 -5.77
N TRP A 2 -0.64 13.68 -6.90
CA TRP A 2 -1.46 12.47 -7.01
C TRP A 2 -0.75 11.19 -6.57
N VAL A 3 0.53 11.08 -6.87
CA VAL A 3 1.37 9.95 -6.44
C VAL A 3 1.36 9.78 -4.91
N GLY A 4 1.46 10.89 -4.17
CA GLY A 4 1.46 10.87 -2.71
C GLY A 4 0.18 10.31 -2.09
N ILE A 5 -0.98 10.57 -2.71
CA ILE A 5 -2.28 10.14 -2.19
C ILE A 5 -2.64 8.74 -2.67
N LEU A 6 -2.40 8.45 -3.95
CA LEU A 6 -2.90 7.23 -4.58
C LEU A 6 -1.97 6.04 -4.43
N SER A 7 -0.66 6.25 -4.17
CA SER A 7 0.32 5.16 -4.09
C SER A 7 -0.02 4.13 -3.00
N ALA A 8 -0.33 4.56 -1.78
CA ALA A 8 -0.59 3.68 -0.67
C ALA A 8 -1.91 2.89 -0.82
N PRO A 9 -3.08 3.50 -1.15
CA PRO A 9 -4.30 2.76 -1.43
C PRO A 9 -4.16 1.79 -2.60
N THR A 10 -3.49 2.21 -3.68
CA THR A 10 -3.28 1.36 -4.86
C THR A 10 -2.36 0.18 -4.54
N ALA A 11 -1.27 0.43 -3.82
CA ALA A 11 -0.35 -0.62 -3.37
C ALA A 11 -1.05 -1.64 -2.46
N TRP A 12 -1.88 -1.17 -1.53
CA TRP A 12 -2.70 -2.02 -0.69
C TRP A 12 -3.69 -2.86 -1.50
N ALA A 13 -4.44 -2.25 -2.40
CA ALA A 13 -5.41 -2.96 -3.24
C ALA A 13 -4.74 -4.03 -4.10
N ALA A 14 -3.63 -3.69 -4.75
CA ALA A 14 -2.85 -4.63 -5.55
C ALA A 14 -2.31 -5.79 -4.71
N GLN A 15 -1.74 -5.51 -3.53
CA GLN A 15 -1.30 -6.54 -2.59
C GLN A 15 -2.45 -7.45 -2.16
N HIS A 16 -3.60 -6.87 -1.84
CA HIS A 16 -4.77 -7.64 -1.38
C HIS A 16 -5.26 -8.60 -2.45
N VAL A 17 -5.47 -8.11 -3.68
CA VAL A 17 -5.89 -8.93 -4.81
C VAL A 17 -4.87 -10.04 -5.10
N PHE A 18 -3.57 -9.70 -5.08
CA PHE A 18 -2.50 -10.67 -5.29
C PHE A 18 -2.50 -11.76 -4.22
N ASN A 19 -2.58 -11.38 -2.94
CA ASN A 19 -2.59 -12.33 -1.82
C ASN A 19 -3.81 -13.27 -1.90
N VAL A 20 -5.01 -12.73 -2.18
CA VAL A 20 -6.22 -13.54 -2.37
C VAL A 20 -6.04 -14.50 -3.56
N GLY A 21 -5.50 -14.02 -4.67
CA GLY A 21 -5.24 -14.86 -5.85
C GLY A 21 -4.28 -16.01 -5.57
N VAL A 22 -3.16 -15.73 -4.91
CA VAL A 22 -2.14 -16.74 -4.57
C VAL A 22 -2.68 -17.76 -3.57
N THR A 23 -3.34 -17.31 -2.49
CA THR A 23 -3.90 -18.22 -1.49
C THR A 23 -5.03 -19.09 -2.07
N THR A 24 -5.90 -18.52 -2.90
CA THR A 24 -6.97 -19.28 -3.58
C THR A 24 -6.38 -20.32 -4.54
N ALA A 25 -5.36 -19.96 -5.31
CA ALA A 25 -4.68 -20.88 -6.22
C ALA A 25 -4.00 -22.04 -5.46
N GLN A 26 -3.35 -21.75 -4.34
CA GLN A 26 -2.68 -22.75 -3.51
C GLN A 26 -3.68 -23.73 -2.86
N CYS A 27 -4.83 -23.24 -2.41
CA CYS A 27 -5.85 -24.03 -1.72
C CYS A 27 -6.80 -24.74 -2.67
N SER A 28 -6.78 -24.42 -3.97
CA SER A 28 -7.59 -25.10 -4.97
C SER A 28 -7.11 -26.54 -5.20
N PRO A 29 -8.04 -27.53 -5.36
CA PRO A 29 -7.66 -28.90 -5.67
C PRO A 29 -6.78 -29.04 -6.91
N GLY A 30 -6.98 -28.19 -7.93
CA GLY A 30 -6.16 -28.14 -9.14
C GLY A 30 -4.78 -27.51 -8.94
N GLY A 31 -4.61 -26.68 -7.90
CA GLY A 31 -3.38 -25.98 -7.59
C GLY A 31 -2.39 -26.77 -6.72
N ARG A 32 -2.81 -27.88 -6.13
CA ARG A 32 -1.93 -28.69 -5.26
C ARG A 32 -0.70 -29.30 -5.94
N GLY A 33 -0.71 -29.36 -7.27
CA GLY A 33 0.45 -29.78 -8.07
C GLY A 33 1.47 -28.65 -8.30
N TRP A 34 1.08 -27.41 -8.06
CA TRP A 34 1.94 -26.25 -8.22
C TRP A 34 2.68 -26.00 -6.89
N ARG A 35 3.91 -26.43 -6.82
CA ARG A 35 4.80 -26.16 -5.68
C ARG A 35 5.26 -24.70 -5.69
N VAL A 36 4.30 -23.78 -5.71
CA VAL A 36 4.61 -22.34 -5.62
C VAL A 36 4.84 -22.01 -4.15
N PRO A 37 5.99 -21.44 -3.76
CA PRO A 37 6.23 -20.99 -2.40
C PRO A 37 5.39 -19.72 -2.14
N ALA A 38 4.10 -19.90 -1.85
CA ALA A 38 3.15 -18.80 -1.67
C ALA A 38 3.60 -17.83 -0.57
N ASP A 39 4.20 -18.34 0.50
CA ASP A 39 4.72 -17.52 1.61
C ASP A 39 5.78 -16.53 1.11
N SER A 40 6.69 -16.97 0.25
CA SER A 40 7.71 -16.09 -0.34
C SER A 40 7.09 -15.04 -1.26
N TRP A 41 6.10 -15.40 -2.06
CA TRP A 41 5.42 -14.46 -2.96
C TRP A 41 4.60 -13.42 -2.19
N VAL A 42 3.91 -13.83 -1.14
CA VAL A 42 3.18 -12.92 -0.24
C VAL A 42 4.14 -11.98 0.48
N ALA A 43 5.28 -12.47 0.96
CA ALA A 43 6.31 -11.65 1.59
C ALA A 43 6.86 -10.59 0.61
N ILE A 44 7.20 -11.01 -0.61
CA ILE A 44 7.69 -10.09 -1.66
C ILE A 44 6.62 -9.03 -1.98
N ALA A 45 5.37 -9.43 -2.19
CA ALA A 45 4.27 -8.50 -2.46
C ALA A 45 4.09 -7.48 -1.33
N THR A 46 4.20 -7.92 -0.07
CA THR A 46 4.10 -7.05 1.09
C THR A 46 5.25 -6.04 1.15
N VAL A 47 6.49 -6.48 0.91
CA VAL A 47 7.65 -5.59 0.87
C VAL A 47 7.53 -4.57 -0.25
N VAL A 48 7.14 -5.00 -1.45
CA VAL A 48 6.94 -4.10 -2.60
C VAL A 48 5.85 -3.07 -2.29
N ALA A 49 4.70 -3.49 -1.75
CA ALA A 49 3.62 -2.59 -1.39
C ALA A 49 4.04 -1.58 -0.31
N ALA A 50 4.79 -2.03 0.70
CA ALA A 50 5.32 -1.15 1.75
C ALA A 50 6.30 -0.11 1.20
N VAL A 51 7.20 -0.51 0.30
CA VAL A 51 8.16 0.41 -0.36
C VAL A 51 7.41 1.46 -1.20
N LEU A 52 6.39 1.05 -1.95
CA LEU A 52 5.56 1.98 -2.72
C LEU A 52 4.80 2.97 -1.83
N ALA A 53 4.26 2.50 -0.71
CA ALA A 53 3.59 3.36 0.27
C ALA A 53 4.58 4.37 0.89
N ILE A 54 5.76 3.94 1.28
CA ILE A 54 6.82 4.83 1.82
C ILE A 54 7.25 5.85 0.76
N GLY A 55 7.40 5.43 -0.49
CA GLY A 55 7.69 6.34 -1.60
C GLY A 55 6.61 7.41 -1.78
N GLY A 56 5.33 7.03 -1.64
CA GLY A 56 4.21 7.98 -1.65
C GLY A 56 4.24 8.95 -0.49
N LEU A 57 4.59 8.48 0.71
CA LEU A 57 4.76 9.35 1.87
C LEU A 57 5.89 10.35 1.64
N ALA A 58 7.03 9.91 1.13
CA ALA A 58 8.15 10.78 0.81
C ALA A 58 7.75 11.84 -0.23
N ALA A 59 7.01 11.44 -1.27
CA ALA A 59 6.49 12.37 -2.28
C ALA A 59 5.56 13.43 -1.66
N SER A 60 4.66 13.03 -0.74
CA SER A 60 3.78 13.97 -0.03
C SER A 60 4.55 14.95 0.84
N VAL A 61 5.56 14.47 1.58
CA VAL A 61 6.41 15.32 2.42
C VAL A 61 7.23 16.30 1.57
N LEU A 62 7.80 15.85 0.46
CA LEU A 62 8.55 16.72 -0.46
C LEU A 62 7.65 17.78 -1.08
N THR A 63 6.43 17.40 -1.49
CA THR A 63 5.44 18.34 -2.01
C THR A 63 5.07 19.40 -0.95
N LEU A 64 4.82 18.98 0.29
CA LEU A 64 4.53 19.90 1.38
C LEU A 64 5.69 20.87 1.65
N ARG A 65 6.92 20.37 1.58
CA ARG A 65 8.12 21.23 1.74
C ARG A 65 8.29 22.24 0.60
N ALA A 66 7.89 21.86 -0.62
CA ALA A 66 7.96 22.74 -1.79
C ALA A 66 6.96 23.90 -1.70
N VAL A 67 5.82 23.70 -1.06
CA VAL A 67 4.79 24.73 -0.85
C VAL A 67 4.85 25.34 0.56
N ARG A 68 6.04 25.46 1.13
CA ARG A 68 6.24 26.07 2.45
C ARG A 68 5.71 27.50 2.47
N GLY A 69 4.83 27.79 3.43
CA GLY A 69 4.19 29.07 3.58
C GLY A 69 2.81 29.20 2.92
N ALA A 70 2.42 28.24 2.10
CA ALA A 70 1.03 28.10 1.67
C ALA A 70 0.17 27.50 2.80
N SER A 71 -1.11 27.84 2.83
CA SER A 71 -2.12 27.23 3.68
C SER A 71 -3.24 26.68 2.80
N ASP A 72 -4.16 25.92 3.39
CA ASP A 72 -5.36 25.43 2.71
C ASP A 72 -6.27 26.57 2.20
N GLU A 73 -6.18 27.75 2.82
CA GLU A 73 -6.86 28.98 2.39
C GLU A 73 -6.13 29.74 1.27
N ALA A 74 -4.91 29.30 0.90
CA ALA A 74 -4.17 29.94 -0.18
C ALA A 74 -4.92 29.80 -1.53
N PRO A 75 -4.82 30.81 -2.44
CA PRO A 75 -5.48 30.73 -3.73
C PRO A 75 -4.96 29.54 -4.56
N PRO A 76 -5.80 28.98 -5.46
CA PRO A 76 -5.37 27.90 -6.35
C PRO A 76 -4.20 28.34 -7.24
N PRO A 77 -3.20 27.46 -7.51
CA PRO A 77 -3.18 26.02 -7.20
C PRO A 77 -2.57 25.64 -5.83
N GLU A 78 -1.96 26.58 -5.11
CA GLU A 78 -1.10 26.31 -3.92
C GLU A 78 -1.88 25.71 -2.75
N GLY A 79 -3.05 26.23 -2.42
CA GLY A 79 -3.90 25.70 -1.35
C GLY A 79 -4.34 24.26 -1.60
N ARG A 80 -4.66 23.93 -2.86
CA ARG A 80 -5.04 22.56 -3.24
C ARG A 80 -3.86 21.59 -3.10
N ILE A 81 -2.66 22.01 -3.52
CA ILE A 81 -1.44 21.21 -3.42
C ILE A 81 -1.10 20.97 -1.94
N TYR A 82 -1.19 22.00 -1.12
CA TYR A 82 -0.96 21.93 0.33
C TYR A 82 -1.92 20.93 0.99
N PHE A 83 -3.21 21.07 0.75
CA PHE A 83 -4.25 20.20 1.29
C PHE A 83 -4.03 18.73 0.90
N LEU A 84 -3.77 18.47 -0.39
CA LEU A 84 -3.56 17.11 -0.89
C LEU A 84 -2.27 16.48 -0.35
N ALA A 85 -1.21 17.28 -0.11
CA ALA A 85 0.00 16.79 0.51
C ALA A 85 -0.24 16.36 1.96
N ILE A 86 -1.02 17.13 2.73
CA ILE A 86 -1.42 16.75 4.10
C ILE A 86 -2.25 15.46 4.08
N CYS A 87 -3.24 15.36 3.19
CA CYS A 87 -4.03 14.14 3.04
C CYS A 87 -3.14 12.91 2.77
N GLY A 88 -2.15 13.04 1.89
CA GLY A 88 -1.20 11.96 1.62
C GLY A 88 -0.39 11.56 2.86
N ILE A 89 0.06 12.51 3.66
CA ILE A 89 0.82 12.26 4.90
C ILE A 89 -0.04 11.55 5.95
N VAL A 90 -1.33 11.87 6.03
CA VAL A 90 -2.24 11.25 7.01
C VAL A 90 -2.70 9.86 6.56
N ILE A 91 -3.04 9.70 5.28
CA ILE A 91 -3.58 8.46 4.74
C ILE A 91 -2.51 7.36 4.62
N THR A 92 -1.31 7.72 4.19
CA THR A 92 -0.26 6.72 3.91
C THR A 92 0.13 5.87 5.11
N PRO A 93 0.33 6.40 6.33
CA PRO A 93 0.66 5.57 7.50
C PRO A 93 -0.45 4.56 7.83
N ILE A 94 -1.70 4.93 7.63
CA ILE A 94 -2.85 4.04 7.87
C ILE A 94 -2.79 2.86 6.89
N PHE A 95 -2.64 3.12 5.59
CA PHE A 95 -2.52 2.06 4.60
C PHE A 95 -1.25 1.23 4.78
N LEU A 96 -0.13 1.84 5.18
CA LEU A 96 1.11 1.12 5.49
C LEU A 96 0.89 0.13 6.63
N ALA A 97 0.22 0.55 7.71
CA ALA A 97 -0.13 -0.36 8.81
C ALA A 97 -1.00 -1.53 8.33
N ILE A 98 -2.01 -1.26 7.50
CA ILE A 98 -2.89 -2.29 6.93
C ILE A 98 -2.11 -3.26 6.02
N ILE A 99 -1.19 -2.75 5.19
CA ILE A 99 -0.31 -3.55 4.33
C ILE A 99 0.54 -4.51 5.17
N LEU A 100 1.18 -4.01 6.22
CA LEU A 100 2.03 -4.82 7.09
C LEU A 100 1.21 -5.84 7.88
N MET A 101 0.10 -5.44 8.47
CA MET A 101 -0.78 -6.36 9.20
C MET A 101 -1.35 -7.46 8.29
N GLY A 102 -1.77 -7.10 7.08
CA GLY A 102 -2.25 -8.05 6.08
C GLY A 102 -1.18 -9.05 5.67
N GLY A 103 0.05 -8.60 5.46
CA GLY A 103 1.20 -9.46 5.17
C GLY A 103 1.52 -10.43 6.31
N ILE A 104 1.59 -9.92 7.55
CA ILE A 104 1.86 -10.73 8.75
C ILE A 104 0.73 -11.75 8.98
N ALA A 105 -0.53 -11.32 8.89
CA ALA A 105 -1.68 -12.19 9.08
C ALA A 105 -1.66 -13.37 8.09
N THR A 106 -1.34 -13.11 6.83
CA THR A 106 -1.26 -14.16 5.80
C THR A 106 -0.13 -15.16 6.09
N GLN A 107 0.97 -14.71 6.69
CA GLN A 107 2.09 -15.59 7.07
C GLN A 107 1.78 -16.44 8.32
N LEU A 108 1.02 -15.89 9.27
CA LEU A 108 0.69 -16.57 10.52
C LEU A 108 -0.48 -17.54 10.38
N LEU A 109 -1.42 -17.25 9.49
CA LEU A 109 -2.53 -18.15 9.21
C LEU A 109 -2.05 -19.22 8.25
N THR A 110 -2.03 -20.47 8.72
CA THR A 110 -1.72 -21.62 7.88
C THR A 110 -2.70 -21.68 6.71
N ASN A 111 -2.14 -21.61 5.52
CA ASN A 111 -2.88 -21.62 4.27
C ASN A 111 -3.80 -22.87 4.22
N CYS A 112 -5.03 -22.68 3.76
CA CYS A 112 -6.02 -23.76 3.56
C CYS A 112 -6.69 -24.33 4.82
N GLN A 113 -6.68 -23.68 5.96
CA GLN A 113 -7.43 -24.07 7.16
C GLN A 113 -8.79 -23.34 7.30
N GLN A 114 -9.25 -22.75 6.25
CA GLN A 114 -10.58 -22.12 6.24
C GLN A 114 -11.63 -23.07 5.72
#